data_38d4b4dac357f80a58726cb0cca9feed
#
_entry.id   38d4b4dac357f80a58726cb0cca9feed
#
_cell.length_a   1.000
_cell.length_b   1.000
_cell.length_c   1.000
_cell.angle_alpha   90.00
_cell.angle_beta   90.00
_cell.angle_gamma   90.00
#
_symmetry.space_group_name_H-M   'P 1'
#
loop_
_entity.id
_entity.type
_entity.pdbx_description
1 polymer ?
#
loop_
_entity_poly.entity_id
_entity_poly.type
_entity_poly.pdbx_seq_one_letter_code
_entity_poly.pdbx_strand_id
1 'polypeptide(L)'
;MLIRFRNPRWYALAATLALGLMAVWGAPAHAASSTVKVALWDKSDGTQGVDLSANSVKAGKVTFVVTNKTTTQQEHEFLVVKTDLTPAQLPFTEAGARVDETKVGKINEVGDIEAGETKKATFQLAPGKYLLFCNEEGHVKAGMITAFTVEP
;
A
#
# COMPACT_ATOMS: atom_id res chain seq x y z
N MET A 1 42.35 75.65 46.09
CA MET A 1 41.51 74.66 46.70
C MET A 1 40.74 73.96 45.56
N LEU A 2 41.26 72.80 45.05
CA LEU A 2 40.77 72.16 43.84
C LEU A 2 39.96 70.87 44.26
N ILE A 3 38.67 70.91 44.03
CA ILE A 3 37.78 69.80 44.31
C ILE A 3 37.70 68.90 43.01
N ARG A 4 38.20 67.65 43.11
CA ARG A 4 38.14 66.67 42.05
C ARG A 4 36.84 65.91 42.18
N PHE A 5 35.93 65.97 41.15
CA PHE A 5 34.77 65.10 41.02
C PHE A 5 35.21 63.79 40.41
N ARG A 6 34.95 62.67 41.10
CA ARG A 6 35.12 61.28 40.62
C ARG A 6 33.87 60.87 39.89
N ASN A 7 34.00 60.52 38.63
CA ASN A 7 32.90 59.94 37.86
C ASN A 7 32.66 58.43 38.24
N PRO A 8 31.46 58.02 38.53
CA PRO A 8 31.16 56.61 38.69
C PRO A 8 30.98 55.95 37.32
N ARG A 9 31.78 54.91 37.05
CA ARG A 9 31.63 54.03 35.85
C ARG A 9 30.48 53.13 36.04
N TRP A 10 29.45 53.30 35.24
CA TRP A 10 28.30 52.35 35.12
C TRP A 10 28.73 51.19 34.23
N TYR A 11 28.87 49.99 34.79
CA TYR A 11 29.06 48.79 34.02
C TYR A 11 27.69 48.31 33.59
N ALA A 12 27.39 48.46 32.29
CA ALA A 12 26.20 47.82 31.67
C ALA A 12 26.52 46.33 31.45
N LEU A 13 25.86 45.48 32.21
CA LEU A 13 25.84 44.03 31.98
C LEU A 13 24.93 43.76 30.77
N ALA A 14 25.50 43.45 29.62
CA ALA A 14 24.80 42.94 28.49
C ALA A 14 24.53 41.42 28.70
N ALA A 15 23.29 41.06 29.03
CA ALA A 15 22.85 39.67 29.07
C ALA A 15 22.53 39.20 27.64
N THR A 16 23.41 38.44 27.04
CA THR A 16 23.17 37.75 25.77
C THR A 16 22.26 36.52 26.00
N LEU A 17 21.00 36.66 25.62
CA LEU A 17 20.09 35.49 25.49
C LEU A 17 20.52 34.68 24.26
N ALA A 18 21.16 33.53 24.49
CA ALA A 18 21.39 32.54 23.47
C ALA A 18 20.09 31.73 23.30
N LEU A 19 19.29 32.03 22.26
CA LEU A 19 18.21 31.15 21.81
C LEU A 19 18.83 29.88 21.18
N GLY A 20 18.84 28.79 21.93
CA GLY A 20 19.21 27.48 21.41
C GLY A 20 18.12 26.98 20.46
N LEU A 21 18.36 26.99 19.14
CA LEU A 21 17.57 26.25 18.17
C LEU A 21 17.78 24.73 18.44
N MET A 22 16.84 24.11 19.09
CA MET A 22 16.78 22.65 19.14
C MET A 22 16.32 22.15 17.76
N ALA A 23 17.26 21.70 16.93
CA ALA A 23 16.96 20.97 15.72
C ALA A 23 16.37 19.60 16.13
N VAL A 24 15.07 19.45 16.00
CA VAL A 24 14.39 18.16 16.13
C VAL A 24 14.79 17.32 14.92
N TRP A 25 15.83 16.52 15.06
CA TRP A 25 16.14 15.49 14.07
C TRP A 25 15.05 14.43 14.15
N GLY A 26 14.05 14.54 13.26
CA GLY A 26 13.08 13.47 13.06
C GLY A 26 13.85 12.21 12.65
N ALA A 27 13.73 11.16 13.44
CA ALA A 27 14.25 9.85 13.05
C ALA A 27 13.63 9.47 11.70
N PRO A 28 14.39 8.90 10.75
CA PRO A 28 13.82 8.43 9.51
C PRO A 28 12.74 7.40 9.83
N ALA A 29 11.50 7.69 9.43
CA ALA A 29 10.42 6.72 9.54
C ALA A 29 10.84 5.49 8.73
N HIS A 30 11.13 4.39 9.40
CA HIS A 30 11.34 3.11 8.73
C HIS A 30 10.08 2.79 7.95
N ALA A 31 10.17 2.79 6.61
CA ALA A 31 9.06 2.37 5.78
C ALA A 31 8.64 0.97 6.20
N ALA A 32 7.41 0.82 6.64
CA ALA A 32 6.87 -0.47 7.06
C ALA A 32 7.04 -1.48 5.92
N SER A 33 7.43 -2.69 6.26
CA SER A 33 7.51 -3.81 5.31
C SER A 33 6.56 -4.89 5.80
N SER A 34 5.59 -5.24 4.96
CA SER A 34 4.56 -6.23 5.27
C SER A 34 4.59 -7.37 4.25
N THR A 35 4.21 -8.56 4.68
CA THR A 35 4.01 -9.70 3.78
C THR A 35 2.59 -10.21 3.92
N VAL A 36 1.89 -10.31 2.79
CA VAL A 36 0.54 -10.86 2.68
C VAL A 36 0.60 -12.15 1.87
N LYS A 37 0.16 -13.26 2.47
CA LYS A 37 -0.04 -14.51 1.74
C LYS A 37 -1.40 -14.46 1.09
N VAL A 38 -1.46 -14.85 -0.18
CA VAL A 38 -2.65 -14.85 -1.01
C VAL A 38 -2.87 -16.27 -1.53
N ALA A 39 -4.09 -16.77 -1.44
CA ALA A 39 -4.50 -17.98 -2.13
C ALA A 39 -5.58 -17.61 -3.14
N LEU A 40 -5.31 -17.85 -4.42
CA LEU A 40 -6.29 -17.83 -5.49
C LEU A 40 -6.84 -19.25 -5.62
N TRP A 41 -8.15 -19.41 -5.57
CA TRP A 41 -8.75 -20.73 -5.60
C TRP A 41 -10.02 -20.74 -6.45
N ASP A 42 -10.26 -21.87 -7.06
CA ASP A 42 -11.49 -22.20 -7.78
C ASP A 42 -11.90 -23.63 -7.50
N LYS A 43 -13.16 -23.93 -7.70
CA LYS A 43 -13.75 -25.26 -7.49
C LYS A 43 -14.48 -25.70 -8.74
N SER A 44 -14.71 -27.00 -8.83
CA SER A 44 -15.44 -27.63 -9.94
C SER A 44 -16.90 -27.20 -10.06
N ASP A 45 -17.49 -26.62 -9.01
CA ASP A 45 -18.83 -26.02 -9.03
C ASP A 45 -18.88 -24.60 -9.60
N GLY A 46 -17.73 -24.06 -10.05
CA GLY A 46 -17.57 -22.72 -10.62
C GLY A 46 -17.39 -21.63 -9.59
N THR A 47 -17.37 -21.94 -8.28
CA THR A 47 -17.05 -20.92 -7.27
C THR A 47 -15.56 -20.62 -7.25
N GLN A 48 -15.23 -19.35 -7.07
CA GLN A 48 -13.85 -18.86 -7.07
C GLN A 48 -13.64 -17.82 -5.96
N GLY A 49 -12.39 -17.60 -5.56
CA GLY A 49 -12.13 -16.59 -4.57
C GLY A 49 -10.65 -16.27 -4.35
N VAL A 50 -10.46 -15.25 -3.51
CA VAL A 50 -9.17 -14.76 -3.05
C VAL A 50 -9.15 -14.78 -1.54
N ASP A 51 -8.31 -15.58 -0.94
CA ASP A 51 -8.08 -15.57 0.51
C ASP A 51 -6.80 -14.82 0.84
N LEU A 52 -6.85 -13.98 1.85
CA LEU A 52 -5.72 -13.16 2.33
C LEU A 52 -5.35 -13.52 3.76
N SER A 53 -4.05 -13.53 4.08
CA SER A 53 -3.58 -13.65 5.46
C SER A 53 -3.83 -12.40 6.30
N ALA A 54 -4.06 -11.24 5.66
CA ALA A 54 -4.43 -9.98 6.28
C ALA A 54 -5.20 -9.12 5.26
N ASN A 55 -6.27 -8.45 5.70
CA ASN A 55 -7.09 -7.57 4.86
C ASN A 55 -6.63 -6.10 4.92
N SER A 56 -5.68 -5.78 5.81
CA SER A 56 -5.04 -4.46 5.88
C SER A 56 -3.57 -4.56 6.26
N VAL A 57 -2.79 -3.56 5.84
CA VAL A 57 -1.38 -3.38 6.21
C VAL A 57 -1.06 -1.89 6.30
N LYS A 58 0.07 -1.54 6.93
CA LYS A 58 0.62 -0.18 6.88
C LYS A 58 1.21 0.14 5.51
N ALA A 59 1.16 1.44 5.14
CA ALA A 59 1.77 1.95 3.91
C ALA A 59 3.27 1.67 3.87
N GLY A 60 3.79 1.35 2.70
CA GLY A 60 5.19 1.02 2.53
C GLY A 60 5.41 -0.12 1.53
N LYS A 61 6.46 -0.88 1.75
CA LYS A 61 6.77 -2.07 0.94
C LYS A 61 5.87 -3.24 1.35
N VAL A 62 4.99 -3.67 0.45
CA VAL A 62 4.10 -4.83 0.66
C VAL A 62 4.52 -5.94 -0.29
N THR A 63 4.87 -7.08 0.27
CA THR A 63 5.19 -8.30 -0.49
C THR A 63 3.97 -9.21 -0.51
N PHE A 64 3.46 -9.50 -1.68
CA PHE A 64 2.44 -10.53 -1.88
C PHE A 64 3.12 -11.85 -2.23
N VAL A 65 2.74 -12.91 -1.54
CA VAL A 65 3.13 -14.29 -1.81
C VAL A 65 1.87 -14.99 -2.28
N VAL A 66 1.72 -15.10 -3.60
CA VAL A 66 0.48 -15.55 -4.26
C VAL A 66 0.65 -17.00 -4.68
N THR A 67 -0.25 -17.84 -4.20
CA THR A 67 -0.31 -19.26 -4.56
C THR A 67 -1.60 -19.53 -5.30
N ASN A 68 -1.50 -20.13 -6.48
CA ASN A 68 -2.64 -20.67 -7.20
C ASN A 68 -3.02 -22.04 -6.61
N LYS A 69 -4.15 -22.08 -5.89
CA LYS A 69 -4.70 -23.29 -5.25
C LYS A 69 -5.88 -23.87 -6.03
N THR A 70 -5.86 -23.73 -7.33
CA THR A 70 -6.90 -24.28 -8.21
C THR A 70 -7.06 -25.79 -8.02
N THR A 71 -8.28 -26.26 -8.17
CA THR A 71 -8.59 -27.69 -8.30
C THR A 71 -8.98 -28.07 -9.73
N THR A 72 -9.05 -27.10 -10.63
CA THR A 72 -9.49 -27.24 -12.02
C THR A 72 -8.37 -27.08 -13.04
N GLN A 73 -7.12 -26.92 -12.60
CA GLN A 73 -5.93 -26.72 -13.44
C GLN A 73 -5.93 -25.38 -14.20
N GLN A 74 -6.70 -24.39 -13.72
CA GLN A 74 -6.73 -23.07 -14.36
C GLN A 74 -5.52 -22.23 -13.94
N GLU A 75 -5.02 -21.46 -14.89
CA GLU A 75 -4.08 -20.38 -14.63
C GLU A 75 -4.81 -19.17 -14.02
N HIS A 76 -4.13 -18.46 -13.16
CA HIS A 76 -4.61 -17.21 -12.57
C HIS A 76 -3.56 -16.11 -12.67
N GLU A 77 -4.01 -14.87 -12.66
CA GLU A 77 -3.18 -13.70 -12.44
C GLU A 77 -3.61 -12.98 -11.16
N PHE A 78 -2.80 -12.08 -10.64
CA PHE A 78 -3.13 -11.34 -9.43
C PHE A 78 -2.85 -9.85 -9.61
N LEU A 79 -3.92 -9.06 -9.67
CA LEU A 79 -3.88 -7.62 -9.80
C LEU A 79 -4.10 -6.93 -8.46
N VAL A 80 -3.33 -5.88 -8.20
CA VAL A 80 -3.40 -5.00 -7.03
C VAL A 80 -3.72 -3.59 -7.51
N VAL A 81 -4.98 -3.19 -7.41
CA VAL A 81 -5.52 -1.96 -8.00
C VAL A 81 -5.93 -0.98 -6.93
N LYS A 82 -5.27 0.19 -6.87
CA LYS A 82 -5.72 1.28 -5.99
C LYS A 82 -6.93 1.96 -6.58
N THR A 83 -8.08 1.86 -5.89
CA THR A 83 -9.35 2.41 -6.38
C THR A 83 -10.33 2.62 -5.23
N ASP A 84 -11.24 3.59 -5.40
CA ASP A 84 -12.39 3.78 -4.52
C ASP A 84 -13.65 3.06 -5.03
N LEU A 85 -13.57 2.39 -6.18
CA LEU A 85 -14.66 1.59 -6.73
C LEU A 85 -14.94 0.37 -5.84
N THR A 86 -16.19 -0.01 -5.77
CA THR A 86 -16.60 -1.32 -5.25
C THR A 86 -16.53 -2.37 -6.36
N PRO A 87 -16.50 -3.67 -6.06
CA PRO A 87 -16.55 -4.71 -7.07
C PRO A 87 -17.70 -4.56 -8.08
N ALA A 88 -18.88 -4.11 -7.61
CA ALA A 88 -20.05 -3.88 -8.46
C ALA A 88 -19.92 -2.69 -9.42
N GLN A 89 -18.97 -1.77 -9.17
CA GLN A 89 -18.74 -0.58 -9.98
C GLN A 89 -17.59 -0.75 -10.97
N LEU A 90 -16.93 -1.91 -10.98
CA LEU A 90 -15.82 -2.14 -11.89
C LEU A 90 -16.28 -2.04 -13.35
N PRO A 91 -15.55 -1.28 -14.18
CA PRO A 91 -15.82 -1.24 -15.61
C PRO A 91 -15.35 -2.55 -16.26
N PHE A 92 -16.24 -3.20 -17.00
CA PHE A 92 -15.89 -4.37 -17.79
C PHE A 92 -15.65 -3.98 -19.25
N THR A 93 -14.88 -4.81 -19.96
CA THR A 93 -14.71 -4.70 -21.41
C THR A 93 -16.05 -4.90 -22.14
N GLU A 94 -16.13 -4.54 -23.42
CA GLU A 94 -17.36 -4.74 -24.22
C GLU A 94 -17.79 -6.21 -24.27
N ALA A 95 -16.84 -7.14 -24.32
CA ALA A 95 -17.12 -8.58 -24.19
C ALA A 95 -17.65 -8.97 -22.80
N GLY A 96 -17.48 -8.08 -21.81
CA GLY A 96 -18.06 -8.21 -20.49
C GLY A 96 -17.43 -9.27 -19.59
N ALA A 97 -16.33 -9.88 -19.99
CA ALA A 97 -15.73 -11.00 -19.29
C ALA A 97 -14.52 -10.60 -18.42
N ARG A 98 -13.80 -9.53 -18.79
CA ARG A 98 -12.63 -8.99 -18.05
C ARG A 98 -12.91 -7.58 -17.60
N VAL A 99 -12.28 -7.15 -16.50
CA VAL A 99 -12.25 -5.74 -16.09
C VAL A 99 -11.44 -4.94 -17.11
N ASP A 100 -11.94 -3.78 -17.49
CA ASP A 100 -11.21 -2.84 -18.36
C ASP A 100 -10.13 -2.12 -17.55
N GLU A 101 -8.92 -2.63 -17.61
CA GLU A 101 -7.77 -2.15 -16.85
C GLU A 101 -7.40 -0.70 -17.15
N THR A 102 -7.77 -0.20 -18.32
CA THR A 102 -7.51 1.20 -18.71
C THR A 102 -8.37 2.19 -17.91
N LYS A 103 -9.41 1.71 -17.24
CA LYS A 103 -10.40 2.51 -16.50
C LYS A 103 -10.35 2.37 -14.99
N VAL A 104 -9.46 1.55 -14.43
CA VAL A 104 -9.44 1.28 -12.97
C VAL A 104 -8.30 1.94 -12.21
N GLY A 105 -7.41 2.68 -12.87
CA GLY A 105 -6.30 3.39 -12.24
C GLY A 105 -4.99 2.61 -12.29
N LYS A 106 -4.10 2.86 -11.31
CA LYS A 106 -2.78 2.23 -11.30
C LYS A 106 -2.88 0.77 -10.87
N ILE A 107 -2.38 -0.10 -11.72
CA ILE A 107 -2.29 -1.53 -11.50
C ILE A 107 -0.86 -1.92 -11.13
N ASN A 108 -0.71 -2.79 -10.12
CA ASN A 108 0.47 -3.60 -9.91
C ASN A 108 0.02 -5.06 -10.09
N GLU A 109 0.88 -5.89 -10.67
CA GLU A 109 0.51 -7.21 -11.11
C GLU A 109 1.54 -8.26 -10.69
N VAL A 110 1.03 -9.45 -10.34
CA VAL A 110 1.76 -10.70 -10.33
C VAL A 110 1.17 -11.53 -11.47
N GLY A 111 1.84 -11.54 -12.61
CA GLY A 111 1.34 -12.18 -13.82
C GLY A 111 1.28 -13.70 -13.72
N ASP A 112 0.67 -14.29 -14.67
CA ASP A 112 0.36 -15.71 -14.93
C ASP A 112 0.91 -16.71 -13.92
N ILE A 113 0.04 -17.28 -13.09
CA ILE A 113 0.40 -18.20 -12.00
C ILE A 113 -0.23 -19.56 -12.33
N GLU A 114 0.61 -20.50 -12.70
CA GLU A 114 0.18 -21.85 -13.05
C GLU A 114 -0.41 -22.61 -11.85
N ALA A 115 -1.19 -23.63 -12.13
CA ALA A 115 -1.80 -24.49 -11.11
C ALA A 115 -0.76 -25.02 -10.12
N GLY A 116 -0.94 -24.74 -8.83
CA GLY A 116 -0.03 -25.13 -7.74
C GLY A 116 1.22 -24.23 -7.61
N GLU A 117 1.44 -23.30 -8.53
CA GLU A 117 2.58 -22.39 -8.48
C GLU A 117 2.41 -21.33 -7.38
N THR A 118 3.55 -20.84 -6.90
CA THR A 118 3.63 -19.69 -5.99
C THR A 118 4.58 -18.65 -6.56
N LYS A 119 4.07 -17.45 -6.81
CA LYS A 119 4.86 -16.29 -7.21
C LYS A 119 4.92 -15.24 -6.10
N LYS A 120 5.93 -14.39 -6.16
CA LYS A 120 6.15 -13.33 -5.19
C LYS A 120 6.47 -12.02 -5.90
N ALA A 121 5.80 -10.95 -5.50
CA ALA A 121 6.15 -9.59 -5.92
C ALA A 121 6.05 -8.62 -4.74
N THR A 122 6.85 -7.55 -4.78
CA THR A 122 6.86 -6.49 -3.77
C THR A 122 6.54 -5.16 -4.43
N PHE A 123 5.53 -4.47 -3.89
CA PHE A 123 5.07 -3.18 -4.39
C PHE A 123 5.20 -2.11 -3.31
N GLN A 124 5.48 -0.88 -3.71
CA GLN A 124 5.38 0.29 -2.84
C GLN A 124 3.92 0.77 -2.87
N LEU A 125 3.16 0.52 -1.80
CA LEU A 125 1.76 0.88 -1.69
C LEU A 125 1.58 2.13 -0.81
N ALA A 126 0.83 3.10 -1.34
CA ALA A 126 0.40 4.29 -0.61
C ALA A 126 -0.90 4.01 0.16
N PRO A 127 -1.21 4.78 1.22
CA PRO A 127 -2.48 4.65 1.92
C PRO A 127 -3.68 4.74 0.98
N GLY A 128 -4.71 3.95 1.26
CA GLY A 128 -5.96 3.95 0.48
C GLY A 128 -6.63 2.59 0.40
N LYS A 129 -7.71 2.55 -0.38
CA LYS A 129 -8.46 1.34 -0.69
C LYS A 129 -7.92 0.69 -1.94
N TYR A 130 -7.95 -0.61 -1.96
CA TYR A 130 -7.51 -1.45 -3.06
C TYR A 130 -8.53 -2.55 -3.34
N LEU A 131 -8.60 -2.97 -4.59
CA LEU A 131 -9.19 -4.23 -4.99
C LEU A 131 -8.07 -5.18 -5.45
N LEU A 132 -8.14 -6.40 -4.99
CA LEU A 132 -7.24 -7.49 -5.33
C LEU A 132 -8.05 -8.55 -6.07
N PHE A 133 -7.68 -8.89 -7.31
CA PHE A 133 -8.47 -9.80 -8.13
C PHE A 133 -7.65 -10.50 -9.20
N CYS A 134 -8.21 -11.56 -9.76
CA CYS A 134 -7.75 -12.19 -10.99
C CYS A 134 -8.58 -11.67 -12.15
N ASN A 135 -7.95 -11.13 -13.20
CA ASN A 135 -8.66 -10.59 -14.37
C ASN A 135 -8.74 -11.58 -15.54
N GLU A 136 -8.51 -12.86 -15.28
CA GLU A 136 -8.85 -13.89 -16.25
C GLU A 136 -10.34 -13.87 -16.58
N GLU A 137 -10.68 -14.33 -17.78
CA GLU A 137 -12.04 -14.22 -18.32
C GLU A 137 -13.09 -14.86 -17.40
N GLY A 138 -14.01 -14.02 -16.89
CA GLY A 138 -15.09 -14.45 -16.00
C GLY A 138 -14.74 -14.56 -14.52
N HIS A 139 -13.44 -14.55 -14.14
CA HIS A 139 -13.02 -14.85 -12.76
C HIS A 139 -13.49 -13.81 -11.73
N VAL A 140 -13.45 -12.51 -12.05
CA VAL A 140 -14.03 -11.48 -11.17
C VAL A 140 -15.51 -11.70 -10.93
N LYS A 141 -16.26 -12.05 -11.98
CA LYS A 141 -17.71 -12.32 -11.87
C LYS A 141 -18.02 -13.59 -11.08
N ALA A 142 -17.13 -14.56 -11.12
CA ALA A 142 -17.22 -15.80 -10.35
C ALA A 142 -16.80 -15.64 -8.87
N GLY A 143 -16.31 -14.42 -8.48
CA GLY A 143 -15.97 -14.10 -7.10
C GLY A 143 -14.49 -14.02 -6.80
N MET A 144 -13.59 -14.15 -7.78
CA MET A 144 -12.14 -14.03 -7.55
C MET A 144 -11.70 -12.56 -7.41
N ILE A 145 -12.25 -11.91 -6.39
CA ILE A 145 -12.00 -10.51 -6.04
C ILE A 145 -12.18 -10.28 -4.54
N THR A 146 -11.35 -9.42 -3.94
CA THR A 146 -11.47 -9.03 -2.53
C THR A 146 -11.03 -7.59 -2.32
N ALA A 147 -11.53 -6.97 -1.24
CA ALA A 147 -11.10 -5.64 -0.80
C ALA A 147 -9.86 -5.74 0.09
N PHE A 148 -9.00 -4.72 0.00
CA PHE A 148 -7.79 -4.59 0.81
C PHE A 148 -7.56 -3.13 1.18
N THR A 149 -7.03 -2.88 2.37
CA THR A 149 -6.77 -1.52 2.86
C THR A 149 -5.30 -1.33 3.17
N VAL A 150 -4.74 -0.21 2.71
CA VAL A 150 -3.42 0.26 3.12
C VAL A 150 -3.61 1.44 4.06
N GLU A 151 -3.23 1.27 5.31
CA GLU A 151 -3.32 2.28 6.36
C GLU A 151 -2.13 3.25 6.31
N PRO A 152 -2.29 4.50 6.78
CA PRO A 152 -1.21 5.46 6.94
C PRO A 152 -0.05 4.98 7.82
#